data_4ecbfe1ec2556c6d86d43305b67f7db4
#
_entry.id   4ecbfe1ec2556c6d86d43305b67f7db4
#
_cell.length_a   1.000
_cell.length_b   1.000
_cell.length_c   1.000
_cell.angle_alpha   90.00
_cell.angle_beta   90.00
_cell.angle_gamma   90.00
#
_symmetry.space_group_name_H-M   'P 1'
#
loop_
_entity.id
_entity.type
_entity.pdbx_description
1 polymer ?
#
loop_
_entity_poly.entity_id
_entity_poly.type
_entity_poly.pdbx_seq_one_letter_code
_entity_poly.pdbx_strand_id
1 'polypeptide(L)'
;MTATVLIATYNRAALLDRTLGSLRRLRMAPDRRWEVIVVDNNSTDATRDVVERHGRDFPVPLRYLLETRQGRSSALNAGIAAAAGTVIAMTDDDVIVDERWLEAACDALLNPASPDIAYAGGPVRPLWEAPPPPWLDVHRGDLWGTIAIQDHGDERFVYEEKKKVPLGANMAATRSLFARIGHFRADLGRTSGARVLGQEVPELLARARAAGGRGAYVPAMQVDHHIPAARLTRRYFRRWWYGKGVSRARLEASRPITELGVDLRVTPHVFGVPRYMYRSALQDAGAWVRATVARRPAEAFRHEMMLVYFLGYLMTRVRSRPRRSASGSDDEVQRGAAELHV
;
A
#
# COMPACT_ATOMS: atom_id res chain seq x y z
N MET A 1 11.86 -22.66 11.21
CA MET A 1 11.37 -21.33 11.67
C MET A 1 9.92 -21.17 11.24
N THR A 2 9.01 -20.94 12.21
CA THR A 2 7.57 -20.82 11.92
C THR A 2 7.26 -19.44 11.31
N ALA A 3 7.76 -18.38 11.91
CA ALA A 3 7.48 -17.02 11.44
C ALA A 3 8.71 -16.13 11.41
N THR A 4 8.70 -15.15 10.50
CA THR A 4 9.60 -14.00 10.47
C THR A 4 8.76 -12.74 10.56
N VAL A 5 9.00 -11.89 11.56
CA VAL A 5 8.50 -10.51 11.60
C VAL A 5 9.44 -9.65 10.78
N LEU A 6 8.92 -8.92 9.81
CA LEU A 6 9.69 -8.09 8.90
C LEU A 6 9.26 -6.63 9.03
N ILE A 7 10.23 -5.75 9.33
CA ILE A 7 10.05 -4.31 9.44
C ILE A 7 11.00 -3.62 8.46
N ALA A 8 10.47 -2.77 7.60
CA ALA A 8 11.26 -1.83 6.79
C ALA A 8 11.24 -0.47 7.47
N THR A 9 12.41 0.15 7.68
CA THR A 9 12.53 1.44 8.35
C THR A 9 13.44 2.41 7.60
N TYR A 10 13.22 3.71 7.78
CA TYR A 10 14.07 4.76 7.25
C TYR A 10 13.97 6.05 8.09
N ASN A 11 15.04 6.42 8.79
CA ASN A 11 15.13 7.65 9.60
C ASN A 11 13.97 7.81 10.61
N ARG A 12 13.70 6.74 11.40
CA ARG A 12 12.61 6.71 12.38
C ARG A 12 12.99 5.97 13.67
N ALA A 13 14.23 6.16 14.15
CA ALA A 13 14.79 5.47 15.30
C ALA A 13 13.85 5.43 16.51
N ALA A 14 13.24 6.56 16.89
CA ALA A 14 12.36 6.66 18.05
C ALA A 14 11.04 5.88 17.90
N LEU A 15 10.48 5.81 16.69
CA LEU A 15 9.27 5.03 16.43
C LEU A 15 9.58 3.55 16.38
N LEU A 16 10.67 3.17 15.72
CA LEU A 16 11.18 1.80 15.69
C LEU A 16 11.45 1.25 17.09
N ASP A 17 12.02 2.05 17.98
CA ASP A 17 12.26 1.67 19.39
C ASP A 17 10.95 1.24 20.08
N ARG A 18 9.87 2.00 19.91
CA ARG A 18 8.55 1.66 20.42
C ARG A 18 7.96 0.40 19.78
N THR A 19 8.12 0.25 18.48
CA THR A 19 7.66 -0.94 17.72
C THR A 19 8.37 -2.19 18.21
N LEU A 20 9.71 -2.17 18.33
CA LEU A 20 10.49 -3.29 18.86
C LEU A 20 10.12 -3.60 20.32
N GLY A 21 9.87 -2.57 21.14
CA GLY A 21 9.37 -2.74 22.49
C GLY A 21 8.01 -3.46 22.58
N SER A 22 7.12 -3.27 21.59
CA SER A 22 5.86 -4.01 21.52
C SER A 22 6.07 -5.48 21.08
N LEU A 23 6.97 -5.73 20.15
CA LEU A 23 7.29 -7.09 19.69
C LEU A 23 7.89 -7.98 20.78
N ARG A 24 8.60 -7.40 21.76
CA ARG A 24 9.11 -8.14 22.93
C ARG A 24 7.99 -8.80 23.77
N ARG A 25 6.76 -8.30 23.68
CA ARG A 25 5.60 -8.80 24.43
C ARG A 25 4.77 -9.83 23.68
N LEU A 26 5.17 -10.19 22.46
CA LEU A 26 4.46 -11.18 21.68
C LEU A 26 4.40 -12.54 22.40
N ARG A 27 3.22 -13.13 22.36
CA ARG A 27 2.95 -14.46 22.92
C ARG A 27 2.80 -15.45 21.78
N MET A 28 3.69 -16.42 21.76
CA MET A 28 3.68 -17.51 20.77
C MET A 28 3.62 -18.85 21.49
N ALA A 29 2.97 -19.84 20.86
CA ALA A 29 3.02 -21.20 21.35
C ALA A 29 4.47 -21.70 21.44
N PRO A 30 4.83 -22.52 22.46
CA PRO A 30 6.22 -22.91 22.72
C PRO A 30 6.91 -23.66 21.59
N ASP A 31 6.15 -24.32 20.71
CA ASP A 31 6.62 -25.06 19.54
C ASP A 31 6.82 -24.15 18.31
N ARG A 32 6.35 -22.91 18.35
CA ARG A 32 6.47 -21.94 17.25
C ARG A 32 7.69 -21.06 17.40
N ARG A 33 8.72 -21.35 16.64
CA ARG A 33 9.93 -20.54 16.58
C ARG A 33 9.76 -19.37 15.63
N TRP A 34 10.21 -18.19 16.03
CA TRP A 34 10.14 -16.98 15.23
C TRP A 34 11.39 -16.10 15.34
N GLU A 35 11.54 -15.18 14.43
CA GLU A 35 12.63 -14.18 14.38
C GLU A 35 12.08 -12.81 13.99
N VAL A 36 12.87 -11.76 14.21
CA VAL A 36 12.62 -10.40 13.73
C VAL A 36 13.74 -9.99 12.79
N ILE A 37 13.39 -9.43 11.62
CA ILE A 37 14.31 -8.79 10.70
C ILE A 37 13.91 -7.33 10.56
N VAL A 38 14.81 -6.43 10.95
CA VAL A 38 14.68 -4.99 10.67
C VAL A 38 15.56 -4.68 9.46
N VAL A 39 14.92 -4.23 8.38
CA VAL A 39 15.61 -3.77 7.18
C VAL A 39 15.71 -2.25 7.22
N ASP A 40 16.90 -1.78 7.46
CA ASP A 40 17.24 -0.36 7.42
C ASP A 40 17.45 0.07 5.97
N ASN A 41 16.59 0.95 5.47
CA ASN A 41 16.67 1.43 4.10
C ASN A 41 17.59 2.64 3.95
N ASN A 42 18.82 2.50 4.48
CA ASN A 42 19.88 3.49 4.41
C ASN A 42 19.60 4.73 5.28
N SER A 43 19.25 4.52 6.55
CA SER A 43 19.06 5.59 7.54
C SER A 43 20.36 6.30 7.88
N THR A 44 20.25 7.54 8.31
CA THR A 44 21.35 8.41 8.78
C THR A 44 21.17 8.84 10.24
N ASP A 45 20.08 8.39 10.88
CA ASP A 45 19.79 8.62 12.30
C ASP A 45 20.29 7.43 13.17
N ALA A 46 19.90 7.37 14.43
CA ALA A 46 20.26 6.32 15.38
C ALA A 46 19.51 4.97 15.14
N THR A 47 18.96 4.71 13.95
CA THR A 47 18.19 3.49 13.64
C THR A 47 18.99 2.22 13.94
N ARG A 48 20.24 2.16 13.49
CA ARG A 48 21.13 0.99 13.74
C ARG A 48 21.36 0.77 15.22
N ASP A 49 21.70 1.82 15.97
CA ASP A 49 21.98 1.74 17.41
C ASP A 49 20.76 1.24 18.19
N VAL A 50 19.55 1.62 17.77
CA VAL A 50 18.28 1.12 18.34
C VAL A 50 18.18 -0.38 18.16
N VAL A 51 18.41 -0.91 16.96
CA VAL A 51 18.33 -2.35 16.69
C VAL A 51 19.39 -3.11 17.46
N GLU A 52 20.64 -2.63 17.48
CA GLU A 52 21.74 -3.25 18.22
C GLU A 52 21.48 -3.26 19.74
N ARG A 53 20.92 -2.19 20.30
CA ARG A 53 20.55 -2.11 21.71
C ARG A 53 19.47 -3.14 22.08
N HIS A 54 18.39 -3.23 21.26
CA HIS A 54 17.35 -4.24 21.48
C HIS A 54 17.89 -5.67 21.29
N GLY A 55 18.82 -5.89 20.36
CA GLY A 55 19.36 -7.21 20.05
C GLY A 55 20.14 -7.87 21.19
N ARG A 56 20.61 -7.09 22.19
CA ARG A 56 21.37 -7.62 23.32
C ARG A 56 20.58 -8.57 24.21
N ASP A 57 19.29 -8.36 24.33
CA ASP A 57 18.38 -9.09 25.24
C ASP A 57 17.00 -9.38 24.63
N PHE A 58 16.90 -9.35 23.29
CA PHE A 58 15.63 -9.66 22.63
C PHE A 58 15.26 -11.14 22.82
N PRO A 59 13.97 -11.48 23.07
CA PRO A 59 13.59 -12.86 23.42
C PRO A 59 13.79 -13.88 22.29
N VAL A 60 13.99 -13.42 21.07
CA VAL A 60 14.22 -14.23 19.88
C VAL A 60 15.31 -13.58 19.01
N PRO A 61 15.83 -14.25 17.97
CA PRO A 61 16.79 -13.64 17.06
C PRO A 61 16.24 -12.32 16.47
N LEU A 62 16.93 -11.22 16.71
CA LEU A 62 16.71 -9.90 16.11
C LEU A 62 17.89 -9.60 15.16
N ARG A 63 17.59 -9.48 13.88
CA ARG A 63 18.59 -9.28 12.82
C ARG A 63 18.44 -7.91 12.19
N TYR A 64 19.57 -7.19 12.09
CA TYR A 64 19.70 -5.96 11.32
C TYR A 64 20.14 -6.29 9.89
N LEU A 65 19.48 -5.70 8.90
CA LEU A 65 19.83 -5.81 7.48
C LEU A 65 19.85 -4.41 6.87
N LEU A 66 20.96 -4.04 6.24
CA LEU A 66 21.08 -2.79 5.49
C LEU A 66 20.66 -3.01 4.02
N GLU A 67 19.71 -2.23 3.51
CA GLU A 67 19.36 -2.16 2.10
C GLU A 67 19.60 -0.74 1.57
N THR A 68 20.63 -0.59 0.73
CA THR A 68 21.05 0.72 0.21
C THR A 68 20.20 1.26 -0.94
N ARG A 69 19.48 0.38 -1.64
CA ARG A 69 18.54 0.81 -2.69
C ARG A 69 17.31 1.40 -2.04
N GLN A 70 17.17 2.72 -2.16
CA GLN A 70 16.06 3.46 -1.57
C GLN A 70 14.70 2.99 -2.08
N GLY A 71 13.76 2.75 -1.16
CA GLY A 71 12.38 2.41 -1.43
C GLY A 71 11.87 1.26 -0.57
N ARG A 72 10.64 1.43 -0.04
CA ARG A 72 9.99 0.44 0.85
C ARG A 72 9.94 -0.96 0.22
N SER A 73 9.65 -1.06 -1.07
CA SER A 73 9.63 -2.35 -1.77
C SER A 73 11.01 -3.01 -1.82
N SER A 74 12.10 -2.24 -2.01
CA SER A 74 13.47 -2.77 -1.99
C SER A 74 13.81 -3.35 -0.62
N ALA A 75 13.48 -2.61 0.45
CA ALA A 75 13.70 -3.06 1.83
C ALA A 75 12.86 -4.32 2.16
N LEU A 76 11.57 -4.34 1.83
CA LEU A 76 10.74 -5.53 2.04
C LEU A 76 11.27 -6.74 1.26
N ASN A 77 11.69 -6.56 0.02
CA ASN A 77 12.23 -7.64 -0.81
C ASN A 77 13.54 -8.21 -0.23
N ALA A 78 14.43 -7.35 0.25
CA ALA A 78 15.64 -7.79 0.94
C ALA A 78 15.32 -8.62 2.20
N GLY A 79 14.34 -8.16 2.98
CA GLY A 79 13.89 -8.87 4.17
C GLY A 79 13.19 -10.20 3.84
N ILE A 80 12.33 -10.25 2.81
CA ILE A 80 11.66 -11.50 2.36
C ILE A 80 12.72 -12.53 1.93
N ALA A 81 13.75 -12.10 1.19
CA ALA A 81 14.83 -12.98 0.76
C ALA A 81 15.65 -13.54 1.94
N ALA A 82 15.81 -12.75 3.01
CA ALA A 82 16.55 -13.14 4.22
C ALA A 82 15.70 -13.91 5.25
N ALA A 83 14.37 -13.90 5.11
CA ALA A 83 13.42 -14.49 6.06
C ALA A 83 13.56 -16.02 6.10
N ALA A 84 13.60 -16.61 7.31
CA ALA A 84 13.63 -18.06 7.52
C ALA A 84 12.23 -18.65 7.82
N GLY A 85 11.26 -17.83 8.21
CA GLY A 85 9.91 -18.26 8.59
C GLY A 85 9.05 -18.77 7.42
N THR A 86 8.19 -19.73 7.69
CA THR A 86 7.13 -20.17 6.75
C THR A 86 6.09 -19.06 6.56
N VAL A 87 5.79 -18.32 7.63
CA VAL A 87 4.96 -17.11 7.64
C VAL A 87 5.88 -15.89 7.69
N ILE A 88 5.65 -14.93 6.82
CA ILE A 88 6.33 -13.63 6.82
C ILE A 88 5.29 -12.57 7.21
N ALA A 89 5.38 -12.08 8.44
CA ALA A 89 4.50 -11.06 8.99
C ALA A 89 5.17 -9.69 8.86
N MET A 90 4.61 -8.83 8.01
CA MET A 90 5.13 -7.50 7.70
C MET A 90 4.36 -6.45 8.49
N THR A 91 5.10 -5.53 9.10
CA THR A 91 4.53 -4.36 9.77
C THR A 91 5.40 -3.13 9.54
N ASP A 92 4.87 -1.93 9.86
CA ASP A 92 5.62 -0.69 9.73
C ASP A 92 6.39 -0.38 11.03
N ASP A 93 7.33 0.56 10.96
CA ASP A 93 8.19 0.99 12.07
C ASP A 93 7.53 1.98 13.04
N ASP A 94 6.24 2.29 12.81
CA ASP A 94 5.43 3.24 13.60
C ASP A 94 4.15 2.60 14.17
N VAL A 95 4.21 1.31 14.51
CA VAL A 95 3.08 0.56 15.08
C VAL A 95 3.39 -0.02 16.46
N ILE A 96 2.33 -0.27 17.23
CA ILE A 96 2.33 -1.11 18.43
C ILE A 96 1.51 -2.35 18.10
N VAL A 97 2.12 -3.53 18.15
CA VAL A 97 1.42 -4.78 17.87
C VAL A 97 0.73 -5.33 19.12
N ASP A 98 -0.43 -5.97 18.95
CA ASP A 98 -1.08 -6.76 20.00
C ASP A 98 -0.24 -7.98 20.37
N GLU A 99 -0.29 -8.43 21.62
CA GLU A 99 0.47 -9.60 22.10
C GLU A 99 0.17 -10.89 21.34
N ARG A 100 -1.01 -11.04 20.76
CA ARG A 100 -1.45 -12.20 19.99
C ARG A 100 -1.28 -12.04 18.47
N TRP A 101 -0.80 -10.89 18.01
CA TRP A 101 -0.74 -10.53 16.60
C TRP A 101 -0.07 -11.58 15.72
N LEU A 102 1.13 -12.05 16.10
CA LEU A 102 1.90 -13.00 15.31
C LEU A 102 1.32 -14.41 15.39
N GLU A 103 0.83 -14.80 16.57
CA GLU A 103 0.16 -16.09 16.76
C GLU A 103 -1.09 -16.19 15.86
N ALA A 104 -1.93 -15.15 15.86
CA ALA A 104 -3.12 -15.07 15.03
C ALA A 104 -2.80 -15.13 13.52
N ALA A 105 -1.68 -14.53 13.10
CA ALA A 105 -1.20 -14.65 11.72
C ALA A 105 -0.82 -16.10 11.37
N CYS A 106 -0.09 -16.77 12.26
CA CYS A 106 0.29 -18.18 12.10
C CYS A 106 -0.93 -19.09 12.07
N ASP A 107 -1.89 -18.92 12.98
CA ASP A 107 -3.13 -19.69 13.01
C ASP A 107 -3.95 -19.55 11.73
N ALA A 108 -3.96 -18.36 11.14
CA ALA A 108 -4.68 -18.11 9.90
C ALA A 108 -4.02 -18.73 8.68
N LEU A 109 -2.69 -18.70 8.60
CA LEU A 109 -1.92 -19.05 7.40
C LEU A 109 -1.39 -20.49 7.40
N LEU A 110 -1.34 -21.14 8.57
CA LEU A 110 -0.88 -22.53 8.72
C LEU A 110 -2.03 -23.50 9.00
N ASN A 111 -3.28 -23.05 8.89
CA ASN A 111 -4.46 -23.86 9.11
C ASN A 111 -4.67 -24.87 7.96
N PRO A 112 -4.55 -26.20 8.21
CA PRO A 112 -4.72 -27.22 7.17
C PRO A 112 -6.14 -27.22 6.57
N ALA A 113 -7.15 -26.75 7.32
CA ALA A 113 -8.53 -26.68 6.85
C ALA A 113 -8.79 -25.52 5.85
N SER A 114 -7.83 -24.62 5.65
CA SER A 114 -7.95 -23.49 4.74
C SER A 114 -6.63 -23.25 3.98
N PRO A 115 -6.17 -24.23 3.17
CA PRO A 115 -4.85 -24.20 2.52
C PRO A 115 -4.75 -23.14 1.41
N ASP A 116 -5.87 -22.61 0.96
CA ASP A 116 -5.98 -21.53 -0.04
C ASP A 116 -5.76 -20.14 0.57
N ILE A 117 -5.81 -20.00 1.90
CA ILE A 117 -5.47 -18.74 2.59
C ILE A 117 -3.96 -18.54 2.56
N ALA A 118 -3.52 -17.68 1.66
CA ALA A 118 -2.10 -17.43 1.39
C ALA A 118 -1.59 -16.12 2.00
N TYR A 119 -2.49 -15.21 2.40
CA TYR A 119 -2.16 -13.98 3.11
C TYR A 119 -3.24 -13.64 4.13
N ALA A 120 -2.87 -12.84 5.12
CA ALA A 120 -3.76 -12.39 6.18
C ALA A 120 -3.47 -10.93 6.53
N GLY A 121 -4.41 -10.28 7.17
CA GLY A 121 -4.27 -8.96 7.78
C GLY A 121 -5.38 -8.72 8.77
N GLY A 122 -5.28 -7.67 9.56
CA GLY A 122 -6.24 -7.38 10.61
C GLY A 122 -6.47 -5.88 10.79
N PRO A 123 -7.08 -5.50 11.92
CA PRO A 123 -7.30 -4.10 12.26
C PRO A 123 -5.99 -3.31 12.34
N VAL A 124 -6.03 -2.09 11.83
CA VAL A 124 -5.00 -1.06 12.04
C VAL A 124 -5.71 0.10 12.70
N ARG A 125 -5.61 0.17 14.02
CA ARG A 125 -6.27 1.19 14.83
C ARG A 125 -5.40 2.43 14.94
N PRO A 126 -5.98 3.62 15.02
CA PRO A 126 -5.19 4.85 15.12
C PRO A 126 -4.69 5.10 16.54
N LEU A 127 -3.39 5.35 16.68
CA LEU A 127 -2.79 5.97 17.85
C LEU A 127 -2.52 7.44 17.53
N TRP A 128 -3.46 8.29 17.89
CA TRP A 128 -3.47 9.70 17.54
C TRP A 128 -2.42 10.52 18.29
N GLU A 129 -1.56 11.27 17.60
CA GLU A 129 -0.69 12.29 18.21
C GLU A 129 -1.48 13.57 18.54
N ALA A 130 -2.53 13.87 17.79
CA ALA A 130 -3.48 14.95 18.04
C ALA A 130 -4.90 14.48 17.69
N PRO A 131 -5.96 15.05 18.32
CA PRO A 131 -7.33 14.65 18.01
C PRO A 131 -7.65 14.87 16.52
N PRO A 132 -8.41 13.94 15.90
CA PRO A 132 -8.82 14.09 14.50
C PRO A 132 -9.69 15.34 14.32
N PRO A 133 -9.46 16.13 13.26
CA PRO A 133 -10.22 17.36 13.04
C PRO A 133 -11.66 17.05 12.61
N PRO A 134 -12.64 17.95 12.88
CA PRO A 134 -14.07 17.73 12.60
C PRO A 134 -14.45 17.46 11.14
N TRP A 135 -13.56 17.79 10.19
CA TRP A 135 -13.75 17.49 8.77
C TRP A 135 -13.33 16.07 8.37
N LEU A 136 -12.67 15.32 9.27
CA LEU A 136 -12.23 13.95 9.04
C LEU A 136 -13.17 12.99 9.78
N ASP A 137 -14.06 12.34 9.03
CA ASP A 137 -14.89 11.27 9.57
C ASP A 137 -14.06 9.97 9.63
N VAL A 138 -13.62 9.62 10.84
CA VAL A 138 -12.79 8.43 11.08
C VAL A 138 -13.61 7.14 11.18
N HIS A 139 -14.95 7.21 11.23
CA HIS A 139 -15.82 6.04 11.27
C HIS A 139 -16.19 5.54 9.87
N ARG A 140 -15.89 6.32 8.83
CA ARG A 140 -16.13 5.95 7.44
C ARG A 140 -14.83 5.53 6.77
N GLY A 141 -14.81 4.34 6.18
CA GLY A 141 -13.63 3.74 5.56
C GLY A 141 -13.08 4.45 4.32
N ASP A 142 -13.80 5.41 3.76
CA ASP A 142 -13.46 6.06 2.48
C ASP A 142 -12.07 6.71 2.48
N LEU A 143 -11.67 7.34 3.60
CA LEU A 143 -10.41 8.07 3.74
C LEU A 143 -9.34 7.32 4.56
N TRP A 144 -9.65 6.15 5.08
CA TRP A 144 -8.76 5.37 5.94
C TRP A 144 -7.37 5.10 5.33
N GLY A 145 -7.33 4.76 4.06
CA GLY A 145 -6.06 4.50 3.38
C GLY A 145 -5.07 5.68 3.38
N THR A 146 -5.57 6.93 3.55
CA THR A 146 -4.72 8.12 3.61
C THR A 146 -3.84 8.16 4.84
N ILE A 147 -4.40 7.72 5.97
CA ILE A 147 -3.73 7.69 7.29
C ILE A 147 -3.40 6.26 7.73
N ALA A 148 -3.57 5.29 6.82
CA ALA A 148 -3.27 3.88 7.01
C ALA A 148 -3.95 3.29 8.26
N ILE A 149 -5.26 3.53 8.41
CA ILE A 149 -6.11 2.87 9.40
C ILE A 149 -7.11 1.94 8.71
N GLN A 150 -7.53 0.90 9.40
CA GLN A 150 -8.50 -0.08 8.91
C GLN A 150 -9.10 -0.83 10.10
N ASP A 151 -10.42 -0.82 10.24
CA ASP A 151 -11.14 -1.69 11.17
C ASP A 151 -12.43 -2.17 10.52
N HIS A 152 -12.60 -3.48 10.43
CA HIS A 152 -13.76 -4.10 9.81
C HIS A 152 -14.60 -4.89 10.83
N GLY A 153 -14.38 -4.63 12.12
CA GLY A 153 -15.07 -5.30 13.22
C GLY A 153 -14.42 -6.62 13.64
N ASP A 154 -15.14 -7.39 14.44
CA ASP A 154 -14.62 -8.55 15.15
C ASP A 154 -14.89 -9.88 14.45
N GLU A 155 -15.50 -9.85 13.25
CA GLU A 155 -15.78 -11.06 12.48
C GLU A 155 -14.64 -11.36 11.49
N ARG A 156 -14.19 -12.63 11.48
CA ARG A 156 -13.27 -13.13 10.46
C ARG A 156 -14.01 -13.30 9.13
N PHE A 157 -13.36 -12.88 8.03
CA PHE A 157 -13.89 -13.07 6.68
C PHE A 157 -12.76 -13.21 5.65
N VAL A 158 -13.12 -13.65 4.44
CA VAL A 158 -12.21 -13.71 3.31
C VAL A 158 -12.28 -12.39 2.54
N TYR A 159 -11.13 -11.75 2.32
CA TYR A 159 -11.02 -10.42 1.71
C TYR A 159 -11.70 -10.32 0.34
N GLU A 160 -11.57 -11.37 -0.48
CA GLU A 160 -12.14 -11.43 -1.83
C GLU A 160 -13.67 -11.35 -1.81
N GLU A 161 -14.31 -12.01 -0.85
CA GLU A 161 -15.77 -12.03 -0.70
C GLU A 161 -16.34 -10.66 -0.32
N LYS A 162 -15.60 -9.90 0.46
CA LYS A 162 -15.99 -8.55 0.88
C LYS A 162 -15.41 -7.44 -0.01
N LYS A 163 -14.66 -7.78 -1.09
CA LYS A 163 -13.96 -6.84 -1.99
C LYS A 163 -13.07 -5.87 -1.22
N LYS A 164 -12.37 -6.36 -0.20
CA LYS A 164 -11.45 -5.61 0.65
C LYS A 164 -10.02 -6.10 0.46
N VAL A 165 -9.07 -5.40 1.05
CA VAL A 165 -7.64 -5.72 1.02
C VAL A 165 -6.99 -5.35 2.36
N PRO A 166 -5.96 -6.07 2.82
CA PRO A 166 -5.18 -5.66 3.98
C PRO A 166 -4.37 -4.39 3.70
N LEU A 167 -4.01 -3.66 4.76
CA LEU A 167 -3.03 -2.59 4.71
C LEU A 167 -1.62 -3.14 4.90
N GLY A 168 -0.64 -2.55 4.21
CA GLY A 168 0.75 -2.95 4.30
C GLY A 168 1.39 -2.76 5.69
N ALA A 169 0.77 -1.97 6.56
CA ALA A 169 1.19 -1.82 7.96
C ALA A 169 0.82 -3.03 8.83
N ASN A 170 -0.07 -3.90 8.34
CA ASN A 170 -0.53 -5.09 9.05
C ASN A 170 -0.90 -6.20 8.07
N MET A 171 0.11 -6.89 7.55
CA MET A 171 -0.07 -7.96 6.57
C MET A 171 0.90 -9.11 6.83
N ALA A 172 0.41 -10.33 6.76
CA ALA A 172 1.23 -11.52 6.74
C ALA A 172 0.96 -12.33 5.47
N ALA A 173 1.96 -13.07 5.00
CA ALA A 173 1.82 -13.98 3.87
C ALA A 173 2.70 -15.22 4.04
N THR A 174 2.32 -16.32 3.39
CA THR A 174 3.17 -17.49 3.38
C THR A 174 4.39 -17.27 2.49
N ARG A 175 5.54 -17.84 2.87
CA ARG A 175 6.75 -17.82 2.02
C ARG A 175 6.47 -18.46 0.65
N SER A 176 5.67 -19.52 0.61
CA SER A 176 5.29 -20.19 -0.63
C SER A 176 4.53 -19.29 -1.59
N LEU A 177 3.75 -18.32 -1.08
CA LEU A 177 3.12 -17.32 -1.93
C LEU A 177 4.18 -16.49 -2.67
N PHE A 178 5.19 -15.95 -1.97
CA PHE A 178 6.26 -15.17 -2.62
C PHE A 178 7.08 -15.99 -3.60
N ALA A 179 7.34 -17.28 -3.30
CA ALA A 179 8.01 -18.19 -4.24
C ALA A 179 7.21 -18.37 -5.54
N ARG A 180 5.88 -18.40 -5.44
CA ARG A 180 4.98 -18.61 -6.58
C ARG A 180 4.72 -17.35 -7.40
N ILE A 181 4.56 -16.19 -6.76
CA ILE A 181 4.17 -14.95 -7.45
C ILE A 181 5.30 -13.92 -7.58
N GLY A 182 6.46 -14.16 -6.96
CA GLY A 182 7.56 -13.19 -6.85
C GLY A 182 7.33 -12.12 -5.79
N HIS A 183 8.27 -11.21 -5.68
CA HIS A 183 8.35 -10.18 -4.64
C HIS A 183 7.59 -8.89 -5.02
N PHE A 184 7.65 -7.86 -4.17
CA PHE A 184 7.10 -6.54 -4.45
C PHE A 184 7.78 -5.88 -5.65
N ARG A 185 7.05 -5.18 -6.48
CA ARG A 185 7.62 -4.36 -7.55
C ARG A 185 8.29 -3.13 -6.95
N ALA A 186 9.59 -3.00 -7.20
CA ALA A 186 10.41 -1.90 -6.66
C ALA A 186 10.02 -0.52 -7.24
N ASP A 187 9.49 -0.49 -8.46
CA ASP A 187 9.06 0.73 -9.14
C ASP A 187 7.71 1.29 -8.63
N LEU A 188 6.99 0.56 -7.78
CA LEU A 188 5.70 0.96 -7.20
C LEU A 188 5.76 1.38 -5.74
N GLY A 189 6.86 1.09 -5.05
CA GLY A 189 7.06 1.43 -3.63
C GLY A 189 7.28 2.93 -3.41
N ARG A 190 7.07 3.37 -2.16
CA ARG A 190 7.40 4.73 -1.74
C ARG A 190 8.93 4.89 -1.70
N THR A 191 9.44 5.93 -2.35
CA THR A 191 10.85 6.36 -2.26
C THR A 191 10.91 7.77 -1.67
N SER A 192 12.00 8.09 -0.96
CA SER A 192 12.26 9.43 -0.47
C SER A 192 12.32 10.39 -1.65
N GLY A 193 11.42 11.40 -1.69
CA GLY A 193 11.36 12.41 -2.76
C GLY A 193 10.45 12.08 -3.94
N ALA A 194 10.00 10.83 -4.15
CA ALA A 194 9.06 10.51 -5.22
C ALA A 194 7.63 10.97 -4.91
N ARG A 195 6.94 11.45 -5.94
CA ARG A 195 5.50 11.68 -5.87
C ARG A 195 4.79 10.33 -5.76
N VAL A 196 4.24 10.07 -4.60
CA VAL A 196 3.43 8.96 -4.10
C VAL A 196 3.10 7.89 -5.14
N LEU A 197 3.60 6.68 -4.88
CA LEU A 197 3.09 5.50 -5.56
C LEU A 197 2.23 4.67 -4.59
N GLY A 198 2.76 3.91 -3.67
CA GLY A 198 1.95 3.17 -2.69
C GLY A 198 0.96 2.18 -3.33
N GLN A 199 1.33 1.60 -4.47
CA GLN A 199 0.56 0.59 -5.19
C GLN A 199 1.21 -0.80 -5.12
N GLU A 200 2.28 -0.94 -4.35
CA GLU A 200 3.04 -2.18 -4.21
C GLU A 200 2.21 -3.32 -3.59
N VAL A 201 1.40 -3.02 -2.56
CA VAL A 201 0.53 -4.02 -1.91
C VAL A 201 -0.65 -4.42 -2.80
N PRO A 202 -1.46 -3.50 -3.34
CA PRO A 202 -2.52 -3.84 -4.29
C PRO A 202 -2.02 -4.65 -5.49
N GLU A 203 -0.85 -4.35 -6.01
CA GLU A 203 -0.25 -5.06 -7.13
C GLU A 203 0.15 -6.50 -6.75
N LEU A 204 0.81 -6.68 -5.61
CA LEU A 204 1.15 -8.00 -5.08
C LEU A 204 -0.11 -8.86 -4.88
N LEU A 205 -1.16 -8.29 -4.28
CA LEU A 205 -2.41 -9.00 -4.02
C LEU A 205 -3.16 -9.35 -5.31
N ALA A 206 -3.06 -8.52 -6.35
CA ALA A 206 -3.62 -8.86 -7.66
C ALA A 206 -2.94 -10.10 -8.26
N ARG A 207 -1.59 -10.23 -8.13
CA ARG A 207 -0.87 -11.44 -8.53
C ARG A 207 -1.22 -12.63 -7.65
N ALA A 208 -1.37 -12.44 -6.35
CA ALA A 208 -1.76 -13.49 -5.41
C ALA A 208 -3.11 -14.11 -5.81
N ARG A 209 -4.11 -13.27 -6.09
CA ARG A 209 -5.44 -13.69 -6.54
C ARG A 209 -5.40 -14.42 -7.89
N ALA A 210 -4.65 -13.89 -8.85
CA ALA A 210 -4.47 -14.52 -10.16
C ALA A 210 -3.82 -15.91 -10.05
N ALA A 211 -3.03 -16.16 -8.99
CA ALA A 211 -2.44 -17.46 -8.68
C ALA A 211 -3.33 -18.33 -7.75
N GLY A 212 -4.61 -17.95 -7.54
CA GLY A 212 -5.56 -18.71 -6.71
C GLY A 212 -5.40 -18.53 -5.20
N GLY A 213 -4.52 -17.61 -4.74
CA GLY A 213 -4.37 -17.30 -3.32
C GLY A 213 -5.50 -16.39 -2.81
N ARG A 214 -6.07 -16.73 -1.65
CA ARG A 214 -7.10 -15.95 -0.95
C ARG A 214 -6.52 -15.33 0.32
N GLY A 215 -7.16 -14.30 0.82
CA GLY A 215 -6.73 -13.59 2.02
C GLY A 215 -7.76 -13.61 3.14
N ALA A 216 -7.31 -13.70 4.39
CA ALA A 216 -8.17 -13.65 5.57
C ALA A 216 -8.04 -12.31 6.32
N TYR A 217 -9.17 -11.68 6.65
CA TYR A 217 -9.23 -10.69 7.70
C TYR A 217 -9.31 -11.41 9.05
N VAL A 218 -8.37 -11.09 9.93
CA VAL A 218 -8.21 -11.75 11.23
C VAL A 218 -8.25 -10.67 12.33
N PRO A 219 -9.36 -10.55 13.07
CA PRO A 219 -9.51 -9.50 14.10
C PRO A 219 -8.42 -9.49 15.17
N ALA A 220 -7.91 -10.67 15.55
CA ALA A 220 -6.82 -10.80 16.53
C ALA A 220 -5.45 -10.35 15.99
N MET A 221 -5.28 -10.14 14.70
CA MET A 221 -4.10 -9.51 14.11
C MET A 221 -4.21 -7.98 14.23
N GLN A 222 -4.30 -7.44 15.44
CA GLN A 222 -4.44 -6.00 15.65
C GLN A 222 -3.09 -5.31 15.77
N VAL A 223 -2.99 -4.12 15.18
CA VAL A 223 -1.92 -3.16 15.43
C VAL A 223 -2.48 -1.76 15.66
N ASP A 224 -1.81 -0.99 16.51
CA ASP A 224 -2.09 0.43 16.72
C ASP A 224 -1.03 1.24 15.96
N HIS A 225 -1.45 2.03 14.98
CA HIS A 225 -0.57 2.78 14.08
C HIS A 225 -0.49 4.25 14.51
N HIS A 226 0.71 4.76 14.71
CA HIS A 226 0.96 6.14 15.07
C HIS A 226 0.59 7.10 13.94
N ILE A 227 -0.35 8.01 14.23
CA ILE A 227 -0.82 9.02 13.26
C ILE A 227 -0.26 10.37 13.67
N PRO A 228 0.81 10.87 13.02
CA PRO A 228 1.38 12.17 13.31
C PRO A 228 0.39 13.31 13.05
N ALA A 229 0.39 14.34 13.90
CA ALA A 229 -0.44 15.53 13.74
C ALA A 229 -0.25 16.19 12.34
N ALA A 230 0.95 16.11 11.78
CA ALA A 230 1.25 16.61 10.44
C ALA A 230 0.45 15.92 9.31
N ARG A 231 -0.02 14.67 9.54
CA ARG A 231 -0.92 13.96 8.60
C ARG A 231 -2.38 14.41 8.71
N LEU A 232 -2.78 15.06 9.81
CA LEU A 232 -4.14 15.51 10.08
C LEU A 232 -4.44 16.89 9.46
N THR A 233 -3.94 17.16 8.28
CA THR A 233 -4.14 18.43 7.56
C THR A 233 -4.79 18.20 6.20
N ARG A 234 -5.68 19.13 5.80
CA ARG A 234 -6.31 19.09 4.46
C ARG A 234 -5.27 19.07 3.34
N ARG A 235 -4.13 19.77 3.53
CA ARG A 235 -3.02 19.80 2.57
C ARG A 235 -2.42 18.41 2.36
N TYR A 236 -2.19 17.65 3.45
CA TYR A 236 -1.68 16.29 3.38
C TYR A 236 -2.63 15.39 2.60
N PHE A 237 -3.93 15.40 2.93
CA PHE A 237 -4.94 14.60 2.25
C PHE A 237 -5.04 14.94 0.76
N ARG A 238 -5.13 16.22 0.37
CA ARG A 238 -5.16 16.65 -1.04
C ARG A 238 -3.94 16.14 -1.81
N ARG A 239 -2.73 16.30 -1.24
CA ARG A 239 -1.50 15.81 -1.86
C ARG A 239 -1.54 14.30 -2.04
N TRP A 240 -2.00 13.57 -1.03
CA TRP A 240 -2.08 12.11 -1.06
C TRP A 240 -3.09 11.63 -2.11
N TRP A 241 -4.30 12.18 -2.13
CA TRP A 241 -5.35 11.79 -3.08
C TRP A 241 -5.01 12.14 -4.53
N TYR A 242 -4.40 13.30 -4.77
CA TYR A 242 -3.85 13.63 -6.09
C TYR A 242 -2.80 12.60 -6.52
N GLY A 243 -1.84 12.29 -5.65
CA GLY A 243 -0.81 11.29 -5.89
C GLY A 243 -1.39 9.88 -6.13
N LYS A 244 -2.44 9.50 -5.41
CA LYS A 244 -3.17 8.24 -5.62
C LYS A 244 -3.76 8.17 -7.04
N GLY A 245 -4.38 9.26 -7.51
CA GLY A 245 -4.89 9.36 -8.88
C GLY A 245 -3.79 9.22 -9.93
N VAL A 246 -2.65 9.89 -9.74
CA VAL A 246 -1.46 9.76 -10.60
C VAL A 246 -0.96 8.32 -10.64
N SER A 247 -0.80 7.70 -9.48
CA SER A 247 -0.28 6.33 -9.37
C SER A 247 -1.21 5.31 -10.03
N ARG A 248 -2.51 5.49 -9.82
CA ARG A 248 -3.53 4.65 -10.45
C ARG A 248 -3.50 4.74 -11.98
N ALA A 249 -3.45 5.96 -12.53
CA ALA A 249 -3.38 6.15 -13.97
C ALA A 249 -2.13 5.50 -14.59
N ARG A 250 -0.98 5.51 -13.90
CA ARG A 250 0.25 4.85 -14.34
C ARG A 250 0.16 3.32 -14.28
N LEU A 251 -0.38 2.79 -13.18
CA LEU A 251 -0.56 1.35 -13.01
C LEU A 251 -1.47 0.78 -14.11
N GLU A 252 -2.60 1.43 -14.36
CA GLU A 252 -3.57 0.99 -15.37
C GLU A 252 -3.08 1.17 -16.82
N ALA A 253 -2.07 2.01 -17.05
CA ALA A 253 -1.41 2.08 -18.35
C ALA A 253 -0.58 0.80 -18.66
N SER A 254 -0.02 0.18 -17.62
CA SER A 254 0.76 -1.07 -17.75
C SER A 254 -0.09 -2.33 -17.52
N ARG A 255 -1.21 -2.21 -16.82
CA ARG A 255 -2.14 -3.30 -16.50
C ARG A 255 -3.58 -2.82 -16.69
N PRO A 256 -4.22 -3.18 -17.79
CA PRO A 256 -5.57 -2.66 -18.12
C PRO A 256 -6.71 -3.30 -17.31
N ILE A 257 -6.43 -4.21 -16.39
CA ILE A 257 -7.44 -4.80 -15.49
C ILE A 257 -7.30 -4.14 -14.13
N THR A 258 -8.41 -3.56 -13.62
CA THR A 258 -8.46 -2.92 -12.30
C THR A 258 -8.40 -3.97 -11.18
N GLU A 259 -8.11 -3.54 -9.95
CA GLU A 259 -8.16 -4.39 -8.74
C GLU A 259 -9.53 -5.04 -8.51
N LEU A 260 -10.59 -4.45 -9.07
CA LEU A 260 -11.96 -4.96 -9.02
C LEU A 260 -12.31 -5.87 -10.20
N GLY A 261 -11.33 -6.21 -11.05
CA GLY A 261 -11.54 -7.09 -12.21
C GLY A 261 -12.16 -6.40 -13.45
N VAL A 262 -12.28 -5.07 -13.45
CA VAL A 262 -12.80 -4.33 -14.61
C VAL A 262 -11.72 -4.25 -15.69
N ASP A 263 -12.00 -4.78 -16.88
CA ASP A 263 -11.11 -4.66 -18.03
C ASP A 263 -11.27 -3.29 -18.68
N LEU A 264 -10.23 -2.48 -18.55
CA LEU A 264 -10.22 -1.13 -19.11
C LEU A 264 -10.08 -1.08 -20.64
N ARG A 265 -9.69 -2.17 -21.29
CA ARG A 265 -9.58 -2.25 -22.77
C ARG A 265 -10.95 -2.18 -23.44
N VAL A 266 -11.96 -2.76 -22.81
CA VAL A 266 -13.35 -2.78 -23.29
C VAL A 266 -14.20 -1.64 -22.71
N THR A 267 -13.66 -0.85 -21.80
CA THR A 267 -14.36 0.28 -21.19
C THR A 267 -14.26 1.51 -22.10
N PRO A 268 -15.38 2.21 -22.43
CA PRO A 268 -15.32 3.44 -23.21
C PRO A 268 -14.50 4.54 -22.53
N HIS A 269 -13.61 5.19 -23.27
CA HIS A 269 -12.71 6.24 -22.78
C HIS A 269 -12.96 7.59 -23.47
N VAL A 270 -12.74 8.67 -22.74
CA VAL A 270 -12.65 10.04 -23.26
C VAL A 270 -11.31 10.62 -22.75
N PHE A 271 -10.48 11.15 -23.62
CA PHE A 271 -9.13 11.61 -23.30
C PHE A 271 -8.26 10.59 -22.55
N GLY A 272 -8.46 9.26 -22.81
CA GLY A 272 -7.74 8.18 -22.15
C GLY A 272 -8.21 7.89 -20.72
N VAL A 273 -9.30 8.52 -20.28
CA VAL A 273 -9.95 8.31 -18.99
C VAL A 273 -11.27 7.56 -19.19
N PRO A 274 -11.57 6.51 -18.42
CA PRO A 274 -12.83 5.80 -18.48
C PRO A 274 -14.03 6.73 -18.29
N ARG A 275 -15.04 6.61 -19.16
CA ARG A 275 -16.22 7.51 -19.14
C ARG A 275 -16.96 7.54 -17.81
N TYR A 276 -17.01 6.40 -17.10
CA TYR A 276 -17.64 6.33 -15.79
C TYR A 276 -16.98 7.26 -14.76
N MET A 277 -15.67 7.52 -14.87
CA MET A 277 -14.98 8.41 -13.92
C MET A 277 -15.43 9.88 -14.07
N TYR A 278 -15.77 10.32 -15.28
CA TYR A 278 -16.35 11.67 -15.47
C TYR A 278 -17.72 11.76 -14.81
N ARG A 279 -18.57 10.73 -15.00
CA ARG A 279 -19.89 10.67 -14.34
C ARG A 279 -19.75 10.71 -12.82
N SER A 280 -18.84 9.91 -12.26
CA SER A 280 -18.55 9.93 -10.82
C SER A 280 -18.08 11.29 -10.35
N ALA A 281 -17.16 11.93 -11.09
CA ALA A 281 -16.65 13.26 -10.75
C ALA A 281 -17.74 14.34 -10.77
N LEU A 282 -18.69 14.29 -11.72
CA LEU A 282 -19.82 15.21 -11.75
C LEU A 282 -20.78 14.97 -10.56
N GLN A 283 -21.03 13.72 -10.19
CA GLN A 283 -21.81 13.37 -9.00
C GLN A 283 -21.13 13.86 -7.71
N ASP A 284 -19.81 13.67 -7.60
CA ASP A 284 -19.04 14.15 -6.46
C ASP A 284 -19.01 15.69 -6.41
N ALA A 285 -18.92 16.39 -7.54
CA ALA A 285 -19.00 17.85 -7.59
C ALA A 285 -20.35 18.36 -7.08
N GLY A 286 -21.46 17.77 -7.54
CA GLY A 286 -22.80 18.12 -7.07
C GLY A 286 -22.99 17.81 -5.57
N ALA A 287 -22.48 16.67 -5.11
CA ALA A 287 -22.53 16.30 -3.70
C ALA A 287 -21.66 17.21 -2.82
N TRP A 288 -20.48 17.59 -3.30
CA TRP A 288 -19.61 18.56 -2.62
C TRP A 288 -20.28 19.92 -2.42
N VAL A 289 -20.93 20.46 -3.46
CA VAL A 289 -21.69 21.72 -3.36
C VAL A 289 -22.80 21.59 -2.33
N ARG A 290 -23.64 20.54 -2.43
CA ARG A 290 -24.76 20.31 -1.47
C ARG A 290 -24.27 20.20 -0.04
N ALA A 291 -23.22 19.42 0.22
CA ALA A 291 -22.66 19.24 1.55
C ALA A 291 -22.04 20.54 2.09
N THR A 292 -21.42 21.35 1.23
CA THR A 292 -20.86 22.66 1.58
C THR A 292 -21.97 23.65 1.99
N VAL A 293 -23.03 23.75 1.19
CA VAL A 293 -24.20 24.60 1.50
C VAL A 293 -24.89 24.13 2.79
N ALA A 294 -25.01 22.82 2.97
CA ALA A 294 -25.60 22.22 4.17
C ALA A 294 -24.68 22.27 5.40
N ARG A 295 -23.49 22.86 5.31
CA ARG A 295 -22.49 22.96 6.40
C ARG A 295 -22.10 21.59 6.99
N ARG A 296 -21.96 20.58 6.14
CA ARG A 296 -21.50 19.22 6.49
C ARG A 296 -20.03 19.04 6.12
N PRO A 297 -19.07 19.48 6.96
CA PRO A 297 -17.66 19.60 6.57
C PRO A 297 -17.02 18.25 6.25
N ALA A 298 -17.36 17.18 6.94
CA ALA A 298 -16.79 15.85 6.70
C ALA A 298 -17.27 15.25 5.37
N GLU A 299 -18.56 15.42 5.06
CA GLU A 299 -19.14 14.96 3.80
C GLU A 299 -18.57 15.76 2.61
N ALA A 300 -18.52 17.10 2.73
CA ALA A 300 -17.92 17.97 1.72
C ALA A 300 -16.45 17.58 1.46
N PHE A 301 -15.67 17.38 2.50
CA PHE A 301 -14.27 17.02 2.37
C PHE A 301 -14.05 15.67 1.69
N ARG A 302 -14.89 14.69 1.98
CA ARG A 302 -14.87 13.37 1.31
C ARG A 302 -15.04 13.53 -0.21
N HIS A 303 -16.06 14.26 -0.66
CA HIS A 303 -16.30 14.47 -2.09
C HIS A 303 -15.20 15.31 -2.74
N GLU A 304 -14.63 16.29 -2.03
CA GLU A 304 -13.44 17.03 -2.47
C GLU A 304 -12.28 16.06 -2.77
N MET A 305 -12.04 15.06 -1.92
CA MET A 305 -10.94 14.10 -2.14
C MET A 305 -11.17 13.24 -3.38
N MET A 306 -12.41 12.85 -3.68
CA MET A 306 -12.73 12.13 -4.92
C MET A 306 -12.44 12.98 -6.16
N LEU A 307 -12.78 14.27 -6.13
CA LEU A 307 -12.46 15.23 -7.20
C LEU A 307 -10.94 15.41 -7.37
N VAL A 308 -10.21 15.53 -6.27
CA VAL A 308 -8.75 15.65 -6.28
C VAL A 308 -8.09 14.37 -6.85
N TYR A 309 -8.61 13.19 -6.51
CA TYR A 309 -8.18 11.92 -7.10
C TYR A 309 -8.43 11.90 -8.62
N PHE A 310 -9.64 12.25 -9.05
CA PHE A 310 -9.98 12.32 -10.46
C PHE A 310 -9.06 13.28 -11.22
N LEU A 311 -8.78 14.45 -10.66
CA LEU A 311 -7.87 15.43 -11.26
C LEU A 311 -6.45 14.84 -11.45
N GLY A 312 -5.90 14.18 -10.44
CA GLY A 312 -4.60 13.51 -10.55
C GLY A 312 -4.56 12.44 -11.64
N TYR A 313 -5.63 11.63 -11.73
CA TYR A 313 -5.78 10.62 -12.76
C TYR A 313 -5.87 11.25 -14.17
N LEU A 314 -6.78 12.19 -14.36
CA LEU A 314 -7.02 12.89 -15.63
C LEU A 314 -5.74 13.56 -16.15
N MET A 315 -5.09 14.38 -15.32
CA MET A 315 -3.87 15.10 -15.70
C MET A 315 -2.74 14.16 -16.12
N THR A 316 -2.65 12.98 -15.50
CA THR A 316 -1.66 11.97 -15.88
C THR A 316 -1.98 11.38 -17.24
N ARG A 317 -3.24 10.99 -17.49
CA ARG A 317 -3.65 10.40 -18.75
C ARG A 317 -3.54 11.36 -19.94
N VAL A 318 -3.90 12.62 -19.73
CA VAL A 318 -3.80 13.66 -20.77
C VAL A 318 -2.33 13.94 -21.14
N ARG A 319 -1.42 14.00 -20.14
CA ARG A 319 0.02 14.26 -20.37
C ARG A 319 0.74 13.05 -20.99
N SER A 320 0.27 11.84 -20.75
CA SER A 320 0.89 10.61 -21.29
C SER A 320 0.48 10.30 -22.74
N ARG A 321 -0.35 11.12 -23.38
CA ARG A 321 -0.67 10.96 -24.79
C ARG A 321 0.55 11.34 -25.63
N PRO A 322 0.97 10.46 -26.59
CA PRO A 322 1.93 10.91 -27.57
C PRO A 322 1.36 12.16 -28.26
N ARG A 323 2.14 13.25 -28.27
CA ARG A 323 1.85 14.39 -29.14
C ARG A 323 1.72 13.79 -30.55
N ARG A 324 0.55 13.89 -31.18
CA ARG A 324 0.44 13.66 -32.62
C ARG A 324 1.47 14.59 -33.24
N SER A 325 2.55 13.99 -33.77
CA SER A 325 3.45 14.73 -34.64
C SER A 325 2.56 15.30 -35.73
N ALA A 326 2.60 16.61 -35.90
CA ALA A 326 2.07 17.26 -37.08
C ALA A 326 2.96 16.80 -38.26
N SER A 327 2.64 15.64 -38.82
CA SER A 327 3.18 15.20 -40.11
C SER A 327 2.40 15.90 -41.20
N GLY A 328 2.74 17.12 -41.43
CA GLY A 328 2.41 17.86 -42.64
C GLY A 328 3.73 18.32 -43.27
N SER A 329 4.06 17.84 -44.41
CA SER A 329 5.18 18.17 -45.30
C SER A 329 6.35 17.16 -45.39
N ASP A 330 6.10 15.98 -45.97
CA ASP A 330 7.17 15.18 -46.57
C ASP A 330 6.70 14.50 -47.91
N ASP A 331 5.66 15.05 -48.56
CA ASP A 331 5.22 14.57 -49.87
C ASP A 331 5.82 15.38 -51.05
N GLU A 332 6.78 16.27 -50.82
CA GLU A 332 7.38 17.10 -51.86
C GLU A 332 8.84 16.74 -52.25
N VAL A 333 9.45 15.73 -51.62
CA VAL A 333 10.87 15.35 -51.91
C VAL A 333 10.99 14.05 -52.75
N GLN A 334 9.92 13.33 -53.06
CA GLN A 334 10.01 12.10 -53.88
C GLN A 334 9.61 12.26 -55.35
N ARG A 335 9.41 13.46 -55.89
CA ARG A 335 9.17 13.71 -57.33
C ARG A 335 10.35 14.24 -58.12
N GLY A 336 11.53 14.37 -57.52
CA GLY A 336 12.72 14.96 -58.16
C GLY A 336 13.85 13.99 -58.56
N ALA A 337 13.68 12.68 -58.49
CA ALA A 337 14.78 11.72 -58.73
C ALA A 337 14.52 10.66 -59.82
N ALA A 338 13.65 10.94 -60.79
CA ALA A 338 13.34 10.00 -61.88
C ALA A 338 13.57 10.56 -63.28
N GLU A 339 14.42 11.54 -63.44
CA GLU A 339 14.92 11.96 -64.79
C GLU A 339 16.39 12.28 -64.68
N LEU A 340 17.25 11.30 -64.92
CA LEU A 340 18.62 11.41 -65.46
C LEU A 340 19.31 10.05 -65.38
N HIS A 341 19.05 9.20 -66.40
CA HIS A 341 20.02 8.27 -66.98
C HIS A 341 19.40 7.60 -68.24
N VAL A 342 19.69 8.20 -69.39
CA VAL A 342 19.92 7.50 -70.61
C VAL A 342 21.41 7.61 -70.89
#